data_8b55929807a6ee5cb779acadc672a328
#
_entry.id   8b55929807a6ee5cb779acadc672a328
#
_cell.length_a   1.000
_cell.length_b   1.000
_cell.length_c   1.000
_cell.angle_alpha   90.00
_cell.angle_beta   90.00
_cell.angle_gamma   90.00
#
_symmetry.space_group_name_H-M   'P 1'
#
loop_
_entity.id
_entity.type
_entity.pdbx_description
1 polymer ?
#
loop_
_entity_poly.entity_id
_entity_poly.type
_entity_poly.pdbx_seq_one_letter_code
_entity_poly.pdbx_strand_id
1 'polypeptide(L)'
;MKRYIDLSQDITHDMPVHPYDDKVKLYQDKFLDKDKYVNFKLETGMHSGTHIDTPMHLTDRETYINDIPLDRFVGRAVILDVRNEGIIKFKEEYKDIVRNDHIVFLYTGHSDKYGTEEYYINQPVIDEGLADFFXEKNIKMLGMDLPSPDNYPFEIHKKLFANNILIVENLTNLSELIGVKDFDIIAFPLKIRAEASLVRVVACIDV
;
A
#
# COMPACT_ATOMS: atom_id res chain seq x y z
N MET A 1 -25.67 6.42 -4.63
CA MET A 1 -24.74 7.52 -4.30
C MET A 1 -23.35 6.92 -4.06
N LYS A 2 -22.25 7.69 -4.30
CA LYS A 2 -20.90 7.16 -4.05
C LYS A 2 -20.39 7.67 -2.71
N ARG A 3 -19.84 6.79 -1.87
CA ARG A 3 -19.10 7.15 -0.65
C ARG A 3 -17.63 6.84 -0.89
N TYR A 4 -16.76 7.73 -0.48
CA TYR A 4 -15.32 7.56 -0.62
C TYR A 4 -14.69 7.43 0.77
N ILE A 5 -13.82 6.44 0.95
CA ILE A 5 -13.08 6.21 2.19
C ILE A 5 -11.59 6.39 1.88
N ASP A 6 -10.94 7.25 2.64
CA ASP A 6 -9.51 7.50 2.52
C ASP A 6 -8.74 6.43 3.29
N LEU A 7 -7.86 5.74 2.60
CA LEU A 7 -7.09 4.63 3.18
C LEU A 7 -5.61 4.97 3.33
N SER A 8 -5.26 6.27 3.31
CA SER A 8 -3.86 6.72 3.27
C SER A 8 -3.45 7.44 4.53
N GLN A 9 -2.21 7.25 4.94
CA GLN A 9 -1.58 8.01 6.03
C GLN A 9 -1.33 9.45 5.59
N ASP A 10 -1.46 10.39 6.52
CA ASP A 10 -1.11 11.80 6.27
C ASP A 10 0.40 11.96 6.10
N ILE A 11 0.81 12.75 5.13
CA ILE A 11 2.22 13.12 4.96
C ILE A 11 2.46 14.38 5.80
N THR A 12 3.27 14.25 6.85
CA THR A 12 3.59 15.37 7.75
C THR A 12 5.10 15.45 7.98
N HIS A 13 5.55 16.60 8.51
CA HIS A 13 6.96 16.77 8.86
C HIS A 13 7.33 15.76 9.95
N ASP A 14 8.46 15.05 9.78
CA ASP A 14 8.96 14.03 10.71
C ASP A 14 7.95 12.89 10.97
N MET A 15 7.05 12.61 10.03
CA MET A 15 6.13 11.48 10.14
C MET A 15 6.91 10.16 10.29
N PRO A 16 6.28 9.13 10.86
CA PRO A 16 6.94 7.82 10.99
C PRO A 16 7.38 7.25 9.65
N VAL A 17 8.61 6.77 9.60
CA VAL A 17 9.19 6.06 8.45
C VAL A 17 9.94 4.84 8.98
N HIS A 18 10.30 3.94 8.09
CA HIS A 18 11.10 2.77 8.46
C HIS A 18 12.41 3.24 9.13
N PRO A 19 12.88 2.57 10.19
CA PRO A 19 14.06 3.04 10.97
C PRO A 19 15.34 3.29 10.17
N TYR A 20 15.47 2.70 8.98
CA TYR A 20 16.64 2.90 8.14
C TYR A 20 16.44 3.98 7.07
N ASP A 21 15.25 4.59 7.00
CA ASP A 21 14.93 5.61 5.99
C ASP A 21 15.14 7.02 6.52
N ASP A 22 15.41 7.95 5.61
CA ASP A 22 15.52 9.37 5.95
C ASP A 22 14.15 9.94 6.32
N LYS A 23 14.14 10.82 7.29
CA LYS A 23 12.92 11.49 7.76
C LYS A 23 12.30 12.37 6.69
N VAL A 24 10.99 12.37 6.66
CA VAL A 24 10.22 13.25 5.78
C VAL A 24 10.35 14.70 6.25
N LYS A 25 10.67 15.61 5.32
CA LYS A 25 10.69 17.04 5.59
C LYS A 25 9.57 17.72 4.82
N LEU A 26 8.59 18.22 5.53
CA LEU A 26 7.48 19.00 4.95
C LEU A 26 7.43 20.33 5.70
N TYR A 27 7.76 21.42 5.02
CA TYR A 27 7.86 22.73 5.68
C TYR A 27 7.44 23.85 4.76
N GLN A 28 6.89 24.88 5.36
CA GLN A 28 6.54 26.11 4.64
C GLN A 28 7.81 26.92 4.41
N ASP A 29 8.13 27.24 3.16
CA ASP A 29 9.31 28.02 2.80
C ASP A 29 8.94 29.42 2.26
N LYS A 30 7.65 29.69 2.02
CA LYS A 30 7.16 31.02 1.60
C LYS A 30 5.94 31.40 2.44
N PHE A 31 5.91 32.67 2.84
CA PHE A 31 4.91 33.21 3.78
C PHE A 31 4.15 34.38 3.14
N LEU A 32 2.84 34.41 3.30
CA LEU A 32 1.96 35.38 2.65
C LEU A 32 2.38 36.84 2.95
N ASP A 33 2.74 37.12 4.19
CA ASP A 33 3.12 38.47 4.64
C ASP A 33 4.42 38.97 3.97
N LYS A 34 5.37 38.08 3.75
CA LYS A 34 6.72 38.43 3.21
C LYS A 34 6.81 38.20 1.70
N ASP A 35 6.36 37.03 1.25
CA ASP A 35 6.58 36.55 -0.13
C ASP A 35 5.38 36.79 -1.05
N LYS A 36 4.22 37.19 -0.48
CA LYS A 36 2.95 37.43 -1.18
C LYS A 36 2.25 36.14 -1.66
N TYR A 37 2.76 34.95 -1.30
CA TYR A 37 2.15 33.66 -1.53
C TYR A 37 2.67 32.66 -0.49
N VAL A 38 1.98 31.53 -0.40
CA VAL A 38 2.36 30.42 0.48
C VAL A 38 2.93 29.29 -0.38
N ASN A 39 4.04 28.71 0.05
CA ASN A 39 4.61 27.53 -0.61
C ASN A 39 5.14 26.57 0.45
N PHE A 40 4.95 25.28 0.19
CA PHE A 40 5.53 24.20 0.98
C PHE A 40 6.50 23.40 0.13
N LYS A 41 7.53 22.87 0.78
CA LYS A 41 8.48 21.93 0.16
C LYS A 41 8.37 20.58 0.83
N LEU A 42 8.41 19.52 0.01
CA LEU A 42 8.43 18.14 0.46
C LEU A 42 9.73 17.49 -0.01
N GLU A 43 10.45 16.89 0.95
CA GLU A 43 11.61 16.05 0.69
C GLU A 43 11.33 14.72 1.39
N THR A 44 11.32 13.61 0.64
CA THR A 44 10.87 12.32 1.16
C THR A 44 11.46 11.17 0.33
N GLY A 45 11.65 10.02 0.97
CA GLY A 45 11.84 8.77 0.25
C GLY A 45 10.52 8.29 -0.35
N MET A 46 10.58 7.36 -1.30
CA MET A 46 9.39 6.86 -1.98
C MET A 46 8.57 5.89 -1.12
N HIS A 47 9.19 5.34 -0.07
CA HIS A 47 8.57 4.34 0.83
C HIS A 47 8.07 4.98 2.14
N SER A 48 7.71 6.26 2.10
CA SER A 48 7.20 7.01 3.28
C SER A 48 5.67 7.04 3.29
N GLY A 49 5.08 6.68 4.43
CA GLY A 49 3.61 6.64 4.54
C GLY A 49 3.00 5.64 3.58
N THR A 50 1.76 5.89 3.14
CA THR A 50 1.10 5.01 2.17
C THR A 50 1.75 5.20 0.80
N HIS A 51 2.29 4.12 0.26
CA HIS A 51 3.01 4.13 -1.02
C HIS A 51 2.74 2.86 -1.80
N ILE A 52 3.13 2.88 -3.07
CA ILE A 52 2.97 1.74 -3.98
C ILE A 52 4.31 1.41 -4.61
N ASP A 53 4.66 0.12 -4.60
CA ASP A 53 5.93 -0.40 -5.09
C ASP A 53 5.75 -1.13 -6.41
N THR A 54 6.75 -0.97 -7.28
CA THR A 54 6.84 -1.69 -8.55
C THR A 54 7.89 -2.80 -8.46
N PRO A 55 7.90 -3.72 -9.44
CA PRO A 55 8.94 -4.76 -9.47
C PRO A 55 10.37 -4.24 -9.40
N MET A 56 10.63 -3.00 -9.84
CA MET A 56 11.97 -2.42 -9.80
C MET A 56 12.53 -2.30 -8.39
N HIS A 57 11.66 -2.22 -7.37
CA HIS A 57 12.10 -2.05 -5.98
C HIS A 57 13.04 -3.18 -5.52
N LEU A 58 12.71 -4.45 -5.84
CA LEU A 58 13.45 -5.61 -5.33
C LEU A 58 13.80 -6.66 -6.41
N THR A 59 13.74 -6.26 -7.69
CA THR A 59 14.15 -7.12 -8.80
C THR A 59 15.03 -6.32 -9.76
N ASP A 60 15.61 -7.00 -10.76
CA ASP A 60 16.43 -6.37 -11.79
C ASP A 60 15.60 -5.77 -12.95
N ARG A 61 14.28 -5.73 -12.81
CA ARG A 61 13.40 -5.14 -13.84
C ARG A 61 13.41 -3.62 -13.76
N GLU A 62 13.70 -2.97 -14.86
CA GLU A 62 13.61 -1.50 -14.95
C GLU A 62 12.16 -1.08 -15.25
N THR A 63 11.28 -1.22 -14.27
CA THR A 63 9.86 -0.86 -14.39
C THR A 63 9.56 0.34 -13.48
N TYR A 64 9.65 1.54 -14.05
CA TYR A 64 9.35 2.76 -13.29
C TYR A 64 7.84 2.91 -13.10
N ILE A 65 7.44 3.54 -12.00
CA ILE A 65 6.01 3.69 -11.65
C ILE A 65 5.23 4.45 -12.75
N ASN A 66 5.86 5.43 -13.41
CA ASN A 66 5.21 6.20 -14.48
C ASN A 66 5.01 5.42 -15.78
N ASP A 67 5.64 4.25 -15.92
CA ASP A 67 5.51 3.38 -17.11
C ASP A 67 4.36 2.36 -16.93
N ILE A 68 3.84 2.20 -15.73
CA ILE A 68 2.77 1.24 -15.43
C ILE A 68 1.43 1.75 -15.99
N PRO A 69 0.69 0.93 -16.74
CA PRO A 69 -0.62 1.35 -17.27
C PRO A 69 -1.60 1.73 -16.17
N LEU A 70 -2.41 2.76 -16.45
CA LEU A 70 -3.30 3.35 -15.43
C LEU A 70 -4.36 2.36 -14.89
N ASP A 71 -4.79 1.42 -15.72
CA ASP A 71 -5.78 0.41 -15.32
C ASP A 71 -5.24 -0.55 -14.24
N ARG A 72 -3.92 -0.57 -14.02
CA ARG A 72 -3.31 -1.36 -12.93
C ARG A 72 -3.58 -0.74 -11.56
N PHE A 73 -3.86 0.57 -11.53
CA PHE A 73 -4.03 1.34 -10.28
C PHE A 73 -5.50 1.48 -9.86
N VAL A 74 -6.43 0.91 -10.63
CA VAL A 74 -7.86 0.98 -10.30
C VAL A 74 -8.51 -0.36 -10.54
N GLY A 75 -9.54 -0.66 -9.78
CA GLY A 75 -10.31 -1.88 -10.03
C GLY A 75 -11.14 -2.36 -8.86
N ARG A 76 -11.90 -3.40 -9.16
CA ARG A 76 -12.70 -4.10 -8.16
C ARG A 76 -11.78 -4.66 -7.08
N ALA A 77 -12.18 -4.50 -5.83
CA ALA A 77 -11.34 -4.91 -4.72
C ALA A 77 -12.10 -5.77 -3.71
N VAL A 78 -11.33 -6.55 -2.95
CA VAL A 78 -11.84 -7.34 -1.83
C VAL A 78 -10.93 -7.14 -0.63
N ILE A 79 -11.48 -7.29 0.56
CA ILE A 79 -10.72 -7.23 1.81
C ILE A 79 -10.78 -8.60 2.50
N LEU A 80 -9.62 -9.07 2.95
CA LEU A 80 -9.50 -10.28 3.76
C LEU A 80 -9.18 -9.85 5.19
N ASP A 81 -10.05 -10.23 6.13
CA ASP A 81 -9.82 -9.95 7.55
C ASP A 81 -8.87 -11.03 8.09
N VAL A 82 -7.65 -10.63 8.34
CA VAL A 82 -6.57 -11.52 8.79
C VAL A 82 -6.02 -11.06 10.15
N ARG A 83 -6.87 -10.39 10.94
CA ARG A 83 -6.46 -9.93 12.27
C ARG A 83 -6.07 -11.11 13.16
N ASN A 84 -5.09 -10.85 14.04
CA ASN A 84 -4.57 -11.82 15.01
C ASN A 84 -3.75 -12.97 14.37
N GLU A 85 -3.37 -12.84 13.10
CA GLU A 85 -2.50 -13.81 12.43
C GLU A 85 -1.07 -13.26 12.39
N GLY A 86 -0.13 -13.93 13.04
CA GLY A 86 1.30 -13.58 12.96
C GLY A 86 1.92 -14.01 11.63
N ILE A 87 1.40 -15.12 11.08
CA ILE A 87 1.73 -15.58 9.73
C ILE A 87 0.41 -15.72 8.98
N ILE A 88 0.23 -14.91 7.95
CA ILE A 88 -1.01 -14.85 7.18
C ILE A 88 -0.96 -15.92 6.10
N LYS A 89 -1.82 -16.92 6.23
CA LYS A 89 -1.80 -18.13 5.38
C LYS A 89 -2.99 -18.18 4.45
N PHE A 90 -2.81 -18.90 3.35
CA PHE A 90 -3.92 -19.24 2.47
C PHE A 90 -5.02 -19.98 3.23
N LYS A 91 -6.27 -19.63 2.95
CA LYS A 91 -7.45 -20.33 3.45
C LYS A 91 -8.36 -20.67 2.26
N GLU A 92 -8.95 -21.87 2.30
CA GLU A 92 -9.78 -22.37 1.20
C GLU A 92 -10.91 -21.40 0.83
N GLU A 93 -11.49 -20.74 1.83
CA GLU A 93 -12.57 -19.76 1.66
C GLU A 93 -12.18 -18.57 0.80
N TYR A 94 -10.88 -18.26 0.68
CA TYR A 94 -10.42 -17.14 -0.16
C TYR A 94 -10.71 -17.38 -1.65
N LYS A 95 -10.86 -18.65 -2.07
CA LYS A 95 -11.24 -18.99 -3.45
C LYS A 95 -12.62 -18.48 -3.83
N ASP A 96 -13.50 -18.31 -2.86
CA ASP A 96 -14.86 -17.78 -3.10
C ASP A 96 -14.89 -16.26 -3.12
N ILE A 97 -13.87 -15.59 -2.57
CA ILE A 97 -13.81 -14.14 -2.40
C ILE A 97 -12.96 -13.49 -3.49
N VAL A 98 -11.75 -14.03 -3.74
CA VAL A 98 -10.77 -13.42 -4.64
C VAL A 98 -10.98 -13.93 -6.07
N ARG A 99 -11.14 -12.99 -7.01
CA ARG A 99 -11.27 -13.30 -8.45
C ARG A 99 -10.06 -12.76 -9.19
N ASN A 100 -9.90 -13.19 -10.43
CA ASN A 100 -8.85 -12.68 -11.31
C ASN A 100 -8.96 -11.16 -11.45
N ASP A 101 -7.82 -10.51 -11.53
CA ASP A 101 -7.69 -9.06 -11.69
C ASP A 101 -8.23 -8.23 -10.51
N HIS A 102 -8.58 -8.87 -9.38
CA HIS A 102 -8.94 -8.10 -8.18
C HIS A 102 -7.73 -7.35 -7.61
N ILE A 103 -8.02 -6.28 -6.89
CA ILE A 103 -7.13 -5.69 -5.90
C ILE A 103 -7.48 -6.36 -4.58
N VAL A 104 -6.50 -6.86 -3.86
CA VAL A 104 -6.74 -7.58 -2.60
C VAL A 104 -6.13 -6.80 -1.45
N PHE A 105 -6.94 -6.51 -0.44
CA PHE A 105 -6.44 -5.84 0.78
C PHE A 105 -6.45 -6.82 1.94
N LEU A 106 -5.37 -6.80 2.72
CA LEU A 106 -5.23 -7.55 3.98
C LEU A 106 -5.42 -6.59 5.14
N TYR A 107 -6.43 -6.84 5.94
CA TYR A 107 -6.67 -6.07 7.16
C TYR A 107 -6.16 -6.86 8.36
N THR A 108 -5.06 -6.40 8.91
CA THR A 108 -4.42 -7.03 10.07
C THR A 108 -4.71 -6.31 11.39
N GLY A 109 -5.13 -5.05 11.32
CA GLY A 109 -5.26 -4.17 12.49
C GLY A 109 -3.92 -3.63 12.97
N HIS A 110 -2.83 -3.92 12.25
CA HIS A 110 -1.49 -3.51 12.66
C HIS A 110 -1.29 -1.99 12.54
N SER A 111 -2.06 -1.32 11.68
CA SER A 111 -2.03 0.14 11.55
C SER A 111 -2.32 0.86 12.86
N ASP A 112 -2.95 0.21 13.84
CA ASP A 112 -3.15 0.78 15.18
C ASP A 112 -1.82 1.10 15.88
N LYS A 113 -0.73 0.46 15.43
CA LYS A 113 0.62 0.67 15.98
C LYS A 113 1.44 1.68 15.16
N TYR A 114 0.87 2.21 14.06
CA TYR A 114 1.60 3.13 13.18
C TYR A 114 2.19 4.29 13.98
N GLY A 115 3.46 4.58 13.76
CA GLY A 115 4.17 5.62 14.51
C GLY A 115 4.94 5.10 15.72
N THR A 116 4.82 3.81 16.03
CA THR A 116 5.63 3.19 17.11
C THR A 116 6.73 2.32 16.51
N GLU A 117 7.77 2.07 17.29
CA GLU A 117 8.85 1.16 16.88
C GLU A 117 8.32 -0.25 16.61
N GLU A 118 7.33 -0.69 17.38
CA GLU A 118 6.72 -2.01 17.26
C GLU A 118 6.10 -2.24 15.88
N TYR A 119 5.65 -1.18 15.22
CA TYR A 119 5.06 -1.27 13.88
C TYR A 119 6.02 -1.89 12.87
N TYR A 120 7.32 -1.59 12.99
CA TYR A 120 8.33 -1.98 12.01
C TYR A 120 9.10 -3.26 12.35
N ILE A 121 8.96 -3.79 13.58
CA ILE A 121 9.80 -4.94 14.00
C ILE A 121 9.01 -6.22 14.27
N ASN A 122 7.72 -6.14 14.47
CA ASN A 122 6.88 -7.30 14.83
C ASN A 122 5.63 -7.39 13.95
N GLN A 123 5.71 -6.98 12.70
CA GLN A 123 4.56 -7.05 11.80
C GLN A 123 4.23 -8.49 11.41
N PRO A 124 2.96 -8.80 11.17
CA PRO A 124 2.58 -10.05 10.53
C PRO A 124 3.24 -10.20 9.16
N VAL A 125 3.45 -11.43 8.73
CA VAL A 125 4.05 -11.69 7.41
C VAL A 125 3.19 -12.68 6.62
N ILE A 126 3.26 -12.59 5.30
CA ILE A 126 2.53 -13.48 4.38
C ILE A 126 3.35 -14.74 4.13
N ASP A 127 2.71 -15.91 4.14
CA ASP A 127 3.39 -17.16 3.80
C ASP A 127 3.39 -17.41 2.28
N GLU A 128 4.24 -18.35 1.86
CA GLU A 128 4.36 -18.72 0.44
C GLU A 128 3.04 -19.20 -0.16
N GLY A 129 2.24 -19.95 0.60
CA GLY A 129 0.99 -20.50 0.10
C GLY A 129 -0.01 -19.42 -0.27
N LEU A 130 -0.09 -18.35 0.52
CA LEU A 130 -0.97 -17.23 0.18
C LEU A 130 -0.42 -16.43 -1.00
N ALA A 131 0.90 -16.24 -1.06
CA ALA A 131 1.51 -15.57 -2.22
C ALA A 131 1.26 -16.38 -3.51
N ASP A 132 1.39 -17.69 -3.47
CA ASP A 132 1.10 -18.58 -4.61
C ASP A 132 -0.35 -18.45 -5.06
N PHE A 133 -1.29 -18.38 -4.12
CA PHE A 133 -2.70 -18.19 -4.42
C PHE A 133 -2.93 -16.83 -5.12
N PHE A 134 -2.27 -15.80 -4.69
CA PHE A 134 -2.34 -14.51 -5.38
C PHE A 134 -1.77 -14.53 -6.79
N UNK A 135 -0.82 -15.20 -6.95
CA UNK A 135 -0.26 -15.39 -8.05
C UNK A 135 -1.06 -16.03 -8.87
N GLU A 136 -1.75 -17.26 -8.56
CA GLU A 136 -2.73 -18.06 -9.32
C GLU A 136 -3.92 -17.19 -9.78
N LYS A 137 -4.39 -16.30 -8.93
CA LYS A 137 -5.50 -15.41 -9.24
C LYS A 137 -5.13 -14.22 -10.09
N ASN A 138 -3.85 -14.05 -10.42
CA ASN A 138 -3.38 -12.92 -11.22
C ASN A 138 -3.93 -11.60 -10.67
N ILE A 139 -3.85 -11.40 -9.36
CA ILE A 139 -4.38 -10.17 -8.77
C ILE A 139 -3.56 -8.97 -9.26
N LYS A 140 -4.19 -7.80 -9.39
CA LYS A 140 -3.50 -6.58 -9.86
C LYS A 140 -2.56 -6.02 -8.82
N MET A 141 -3.01 -6.04 -7.57
CA MET A 141 -2.36 -5.29 -6.51
C MET A 141 -2.70 -5.93 -5.18
N LEU A 142 -1.71 -6.00 -4.31
CA LEU A 142 -1.88 -6.40 -2.91
C LEU A 142 -1.68 -5.15 -2.05
N GLY A 143 -2.64 -4.82 -1.20
CA GLY A 143 -2.50 -3.72 -0.25
C GLY A 143 -2.63 -4.22 1.18
N MET A 144 -1.99 -3.52 2.12
CA MET A 144 -2.00 -3.96 3.51
C MET A 144 -1.76 -2.80 4.48
N ASP A 145 -2.27 -2.97 5.69
CA ASP A 145 -2.01 -2.02 6.79
C ASP A 145 -0.73 -2.44 7.56
N LEU A 146 0.28 -2.84 6.80
CA LEU A 146 1.59 -3.29 7.28
C LEU A 146 2.70 -2.48 6.61
N PRO A 147 3.89 -2.41 7.23
CA PRO A 147 5.05 -1.78 6.59
C PRO A 147 5.72 -2.67 5.53
N SER A 148 5.34 -3.96 5.44
CA SER A 148 5.93 -4.91 4.49
C SER A 148 5.15 -6.23 4.53
N PRO A 149 5.02 -6.97 3.41
CA PRO A 149 4.44 -8.31 3.42
C PRO A 149 5.38 -9.37 4.01
N ASP A 150 6.68 -9.08 4.13
CA ASP A 150 7.67 -10.04 4.65
C ASP A 150 8.89 -9.32 5.23
N ASN A 151 9.84 -10.11 5.69
CA ASN A 151 11.12 -9.62 6.23
C ASN A 151 12.26 -10.00 5.27
N TYR A 152 13.46 -9.38 5.47
CA TYR A 152 14.65 -9.78 4.74
C TYR A 152 14.78 -11.31 4.76
N PRO A 153 15.06 -11.98 3.63
CA PRO A 153 15.54 -11.45 2.35
C PRO A 153 14.43 -11.10 1.33
N PHE A 154 13.19 -10.83 1.77
CA PHE A 154 12.09 -10.29 0.95
C PHE A 154 11.62 -11.24 -0.16
N GLU A 155 11.49 -12.53 0.17
CA GLU A 155 11.14 -13.56 -0.82
C GLU A 155 9.69 -13.41 -1.30
N ILE A 156 8.78 -12.99 -0.43
CA ILE A 156 7.37 -12.76 -0.82
C ILE A 156 7.28 -11.55 -1.76
N HIS A 157 7.95 -10.44 -1.43
CA HIS A 157 8.05 -9.29 -2.35
C HIS A 157 8.50 -9.72 -3.74
N LYS A 158 9.66 -10.40 -3.81
CA LYS A 158 10.25 -10.84 -5.09
C LYS A 158 9.29 -11.74 -5.86
N LYS A 159 8.61 -12.64 -5.15
CA LYS A 159 7.65 -13.57 -5.72
C LYS A 159 6.45 -12.84 -6.34
N LEU A 160 5.89 -11.86 -5.61
CA LEU A 160 4.78 -11.04 -6.09
C LEU A 160 5.22 -10.19 -7.29
N PHE A 161 6.37 -9.54 -7.20
CA PHE A 161 6.92 -8.70 -8.27
C PHE A 161 7.25 -9.51 -9.53
N ALA A 162 7.75 -10.74 -9.38
CA ALA A 162 8.01 -11.64 -10.53
C ALA A 162 6.70 -11.92 -11.31
N ASN A 163 5.57 -11.83 -10.63
CA ASN A 163 4.24 -12.02 -11.23
C ASN A 163 3.51 -10.70 -11.52
N ASN A 164 4.25 -9.57 -11.50
CA ASN A 164 3.73 -8.24 -11.81
C ASN A 164 2.61 -7.76 -10.85
N ILE A 165 2.56 -8.29 -9.63
CA ILE A 165 1.62 -7.82 -8.62
C ILE A 165 2.25 -6.59 -7.95
N LEU A 166 1.54 -5.45 -7.98
CA LEU A 166 1.97 -4.24 -7.29
C LEU A 166 1.70 -4.39 -5.79
N ILE A 167 2.49 -3.71 -4.96
CA ILE A 167 2.32 -3.79 -3.50
C ILE A 167 2.04 -2.38 -2.97
N VAL A 168 1.02 -2.26 -2.13
CA VAL A 168 0.68 -1.01 -1.43
C VAL A 168 0.82 -1.24 0.07
N GLU A 169 1.66 -0.44 0.70
CA GLU A 169 1.99 -0.57 2.11
C GLU A 169 1.46 0.60 2.93
N ASN A 170 1.39 0.39 4.23
CA ASN A 170 1.02 1.41 5.22
C ASN A 170 -0.39 1.98 5.00
N LEU A 171 -1.35 1.13 4.60
CA LEU A 171 -2.75 1.54 4.53
C LEU A 171 -3.31 1.80 5.93
N THR A 172 -4.36 2.61 5.99
CA THR A 172 -5.12 2.86 7.23
C THR A 172 -6.62 2.74 6.97
N ASN A 173 -7.42 2.82 8.00
CA ASN A 173 -8.90 2.81 7.93
C ASN A 173 -9.50 1.57 7.25
N LEU A 174 -8.75 0.48 7.11
CA LEU A 174 -9.26 -0.74 6.47
C LEU A 174 -10.46 -1.33 7.21
N SER A 175 -10.61 -1.06 8.50
CA SER A 175 -11.78 -1.50 9.28
C SER A 175 -13.10 -1.01 8.69
N GLU A 176 -13.10 0.15 8.01
CA GLU A 176 -14.32 0.71 7.39
C GLU A 176 -14.82 -0.12 6.20
N LEU A 177 -13.98 -1.03 5.69
CA LEU A 177 -14.34 -1.89 4.56
C LEU A 177 -14.87 -3.25 5.01
N ILE A 178 -14.79 -3.57 6.31
CA ILE A 178 -15.27 -4.87 6.80
C ILE A 178 -16.80 -4.94 6.64
N GLY A 179 -17.26 -5.98 5.97
CA GLY A 179 -18.68 -6.17 5.68
C GLY A 179 -19.16 -5.46 4.41
N VAL A 180 -18.31 -4.66 3.77
CA VAL A 180 -18.64 -4.05 2.48
C VAL A 180 -18.43 -5.11 1.40
N LYS A 181 -19.48 -5.44 0.66
CA LYS A 181 -19.42 -6.53 -0.33
C LYS A 181 -18.72 -6.14 -1.62
N ASP A 182 -19.00 -4.93 -2.10
CA ASP A 182 -18.55 -4.48 -3.42
C ASP A 182 -17.97 -3.08 -3.31
N PHE A 183 -16.71 -2.94 -3.65
CA PHE A 183 -16.07 -1.62 -3.70
C PHE A 183 -14.97 -1.62 -4.76
N ASP A 184 -14.67 -0.45 -5.23
CA ASP A 184 -13.54 -0.24 -6.14
C ASP A 184 -12.45 0.53 -5.41
N ILE A 185 -11.21 0.28 -5.80
CA ILE A 185 -10.05 1.03 -5.30
C ILE A 185 -9.53 1.93 -6.41
N ILE A 186 -9.12 3.13 -6.01
CA ILE A 186 -8.40 4.10 -6.82
C ILE A 186 -7.09 4.40 -6.08
N ALA A 187 -5.94 4.13 -6.72
CA ALA A 187 -4.62 4.24 -6.09
C ALA A 187 -3.60 4.84 -7.08
N PHE A 188 -3.93 5.99 -7.70
CA PHE A 188 -3.03 6.59 -8.68
C PHE A 188 -1.80 7.19 -7.99
N PRO A 189 -0.59 6.72 -8.34
CA PRO A 189 0.64 7.32 -7.82
C PRO A 189 0.96 8.65 -8.49
N LEU A 190 1.94 9.34 -7.99
CA LEU A 190 2.52 10.48 -8.71
C LEU A 190 3.14 9.97 -10.02
N LYS A 191 3.08 10.80 -11.08
CA LYS A 191 3.69 10.44 -12.36
C LYS A 191 5.18 10.80 -12.33
N ILE A 192 5.93 10.04 -11.57
CA ILE A 192 7.38 10.24 -11.39
C ILE A 192 8.15 9.02 -11.90
N ARG A 193 9.41 9.24 -12.22
CA ARG A 193 10.27 8.17 -12.74
C ARG A 193 11.09 7.59 -11.57
N ALA A 194 10.45 6.72 -10.81
CA ALA A 194 11.02 6.08 -9.63
C ALA A 194 10.50 4.63 -9.51
N GLU A 195 11.09 3.87 -8.61
CA GLU A 195 10.72 2.47 -8.35
C GLU A 195 9.45 2.31 -7.50
N ALA A 196 9.02 3.42 -6.90
CA ALA A 196 7.84 3.46 -6.02
C ALA A 196 7.29 4.88 -6.03
N SER A 197 6.16 5.09 -5.36
CA SER A 197 5.59 6.43 -5.21
C SER A 197 4.63 6.49 -4.03
N LEU A 198 4.65 7.61 -3.31
CA LEU A 198 3.56 7.95 -2.42
C LEU A 198 2.25 7.92 -3.21
N VAL A 199 1.18 7.44 -2.59
CA VAL A 199 -0.11 7.27 -3.26
C VAL A 199 -1.27 7.64 -2.32
N ARG A 200 -2.30 8.29 -2.87
CA ARG A 200 -3.57 8.46 -2.16
C ARG A 200 -4.47 7.29 -2.55
N VAL A 201 -4.73 6.39 -1.63
CA VAL A 201 -5.58 5.21 -1.85
C VAL A 201 -6.97 5.51 -1.36
N VAL A 202 -7.94 5.32 -2.23
CA VAL A 202 -9.35 5.64 -1.92
C VAL A 202 -10.23 4.45 -2.29
N ALA A 203 -11.04 4.00 -1.34
CA ALA A 203 -12.10 3.04 -1.64
C ALA A 203 -13.36 3.80 -2.06
N CYS A 204 -14.02 3.33 -3.11
CA CYS A 204 -15.26 3.89 -3.65
C CYS A 204 -16.37 2.85 -3.49
N ILE A 205 -17.39 3.18 -2.71
CA ILE A 205 -18.50 2.28 -2.34
C ILE A 205 -19.80 2.86 -2.88
N ASP A 206 -20.63 2.02 -3.48
CA ASP A 206 -22.00 2.40 -3.86
C ASP A 206 -22.93 2.26 -2.64
N VAL A 207 -23.64 3.33 -2.27
CA VAL A 207 -24.58 3.38 -1.14
C VAL A 207 -25.97 3.78 -1.63
#